data_4fa88369e1eeeaa0b00c8a49bc6583f4
#
_entry.id   4fa88369e1eeeaa0b00c8a49bc6583f4
#
_cell.length_a   1.000
_cell.length_b   1.000
_cell.length_c   1.000
_cell.angle_alpha   90.00
_cell.angle_beta   90.00
_cell.angle_gamma   90.00
#
_symmetry.space_group_name_H-M   'P 1'
#
loop_
_entity.id
_entity.type
_entity.pdbx_description
1 polymer ?
#
loop_
_entity_poly.entity_id
_entity_poly.type
_entity_poly.pdbx_seq_one_letter_code
_entity_poly.pdbx_strand_id
1 'polypeptide(L)'
;MNIRLSAAFLSFAAFAGLAAAPSAQALTINPIFDSTVTSSTYVAQIENGFRTAAAVFTGNITNNATININVSWGYVAGQSLGTGGLGASSAYLYTNLPGASIQYWLTAAAASPRASKAESGSSKYLAAAVQADSAYKFALPTAEAKALGLVNPVSTALDGYIGFGKYQPYTFSGAVKAGTYDFVAVAQHEIEEVLGRISGISSANPSFLTPFDLFRYTAPGVSTHSYSALSYFSIDGGATKLAIFNNAPYGGDRGDFNGAAADVDNAFLSAGQTDNVLQDDFTILDVLGYTAIPGANTQPTPTSTQLIVAHLDVPEPGSLPLVAVGLAGLTLLARRKRAS
;
A
#
# COMPACT_ATOMS: atom_id res chain seq x y z
N MET A 1 -37.87 64.66 46.51
CA MET A 1 -37.36 64.61 45.17
C MET A 1 -36.71 63.27 45.00
N ASN A 2 -37.47 62.30 44.49
CA ASN A 2 -37.03 60.88 44.36
C ASN A 2 -36.57 60.62 42.96
N ILE A 3 -35.29 60.33 42.81
CA ILE A 3 -34.68 59.95 41.55
C ILE A 3 -34.70 58.41 41.48
N ARG A 4 -35.44 57.82 40.52
CA ARG A 4 -35.43 56.37 40.22
C ARG A 4 -34.32 56.10 39.18
N LEU A 5 -33.32 55.33 39.55
CA LEU A 5 -32.37 54.75 38.59
C LEU A 5 -33.02 53.52 37.96
N SER A 6 -33.18 53.54 36.64
CA SER A 6 -33.55 52.36 35.87
C SER A 6 -32.25 51.65 35.40
N ALA A 7 -32.05 50.42 35.86
CA ALA A 7 -30.98 49.57 35.39
C ALA A 7 -31.40 48.88 34.06
N ALA A 8 -30.72 49.18 32.98
CA ALA A 8 -30.88 48.47 31.72
C ALA A 8 -29.99 47.21 31.71
N PHE A 9 -30.63 46.02 31.68
CA PHE A 9 -29.96 44.75 31.47
C PHE A 9 -29.64 44.58 29.96
N LEU A 10 -28.35 44.67 29.57
CA LEU A 10 -27.91 44.23 28.26
C LEU A 10 -27.77 42.69 28.28
N SER A 11 -28.66 42.00 27.59
CA SER A 11 -28.52 40.57 27.33
C SER A 11 -27.50 40.36 26.22
N PHE A 12 -26.35 39.83 26.56
CA PHE A 12 -25.37 39.32 25.59
C PHE A 12 -25.85 37.95 25.09
N ALA A 13 -26.38 37.88 23.88
CA ALA A 13 -26.60 36.62 23.20
C ALA A 13 -25.25 36.09 22.72
N ALA A 14 -24.71 35.07 23.38
CA ALA A 14 -23.53 34.34 22.91
C ALA A 14 -23.93 33.53 21.66
N PHE A 15 -23.56 34.02 20.50
CA PHE A 15 -23.56 33.22 19.29
C PHE A 15 -22.44 32.18 19.42
N ALA A 16 -22.78 30.97 19.86
CA ALA A 16 -21.92 29.81 19.70
C ALA A 16 -21.86 29.49 18.18
N GLY A 17 -20.88 30.03 17.50
CA GLY A 17 -20.56 29.57 16.16
C GLY A 17 -20.20 28.09 16.23
N LEU A 18 -21.07 27.24 15.68
CA LEU A 18 -20.67 25.86 15.33
C LEU A 18 -19.55 26.04 14.29
N ALA A 19 -18.30 25.95 14.75
CA ALA A 19 -17.18 25.66 13.86
C ALA A 19 -17.50 24.29 13.26
N ALA A 20 -17.85 24.27 11.97
CA ALA A 20 -17.94 23.03 11.23
C ALA A 20 -16.57 22.34 11.42
N ALA A 21 -16.55 21.19 12.07
CA ALA A 21 -15.35 20.37 12.14
C ALA A 21 -14.91 20.15 10.69
N PRO A 22 -13.63 20.37 10.36
CA PRO A 22 -13.15 20.03 9.02
C PRO A 22 -13.56 18.59 8.76
N SER A 23 -14.23 18.35 7.63
CA SER A 23 -14.56 16.99 7.21
C SER A 23 -13.26 16.20 7.25
N ALA A 24 -13.23 15.10 7.99
CA ALA A 24 -12.09 14.20 8.01
C ALA A 24 -11.85 13.82 6.54
N GLN A 25 -10.73 14.31 5.99
CA GLN A 25 -10.34 13.95 4.63
C GLN A 25 -9.86 12.52 4.71
N ALA A 26 -10.45 11.64 3.93
CA ALA A 26 -10.15 10.22 3.88
C ALA A 26 -9.45 9.88 2.56
N LEU A 27 -8.70 8.80 2.55
CA LEU A 27 -8.15 8.22 1.35
C LEU A 27 -9.28 7.96 0.33
N THR A 28 -9.05 8.32 -0.91
CA THR A 28 -9.93 7.98 -2.02
C THR A 28 -9.17 7.08 -2.98
N ILE A 29 -9.71 5.90 -3.28
CA ILE A 29 -9.22 5.04 -4.35
C ILE A 29 -10.19 5.19 -5.53
N ASN A 30 -9.69 5.72 -6.64
CA ASN A 30 -10.45 6.02 -7.85
C ASN A 30 -10.13 5.00 -8.95
N PRO A 31 -10.94 3.94 -9.13
CA PRO A 31 -10.73 2.98 -10.21
C PRO A 31 -11.13 3.57 -11.56
N ILE A 32 -10.29 3.36 -12.55
CA ILE A 32 -10.52 3.67 -13.95
C ILE A 32 -10.59 2.35 -14.70
N PHE A 33 -11.79 1.82 -14.87
CA PHE A 33 -12.01 0.55 -15.57
C PHE A 33 -11.81 0.72 -17.06
N ASP A 34 -10.86 -0.02 -17.63
CA ASP A 34 -10.57 0.07 -19.07
C ASP A 34 -11.53 -0.76 -19.93
N SER A 35 -11.29 -0.76 -21.24
CA SER A 35 -12.16 -1.47 -22.19
C SER A 35 -12.17 -2.98 -21.99
N THR A 36 -11.14 -3.58 -21.40
CA THR A 36 -11.10 -5.02 -21.13
C THR A 36 -12.07 -5.42 -20.02
N VAL A 37 -12.30 -4.53 -19.05
CA VAL A 37 -13.32 -4.67 -18.00
C VAL A 37 -14.71 -4.32 -18.57
N THR A 38 -14.85 -3.12 -19.17
CA THR A 38 -16.17 -2.60 -19.56
C THR A 38 -16.84 -3.40 -20.68
N SER A 39 -16.08 -4.16 -21.47
CA SER A 39 -16.59 -5.11 -22.45
C SER A 39 -16.68 -6.55 -21.94
N SER A 40 -16.28 -6.83 -20.69
CA SER A 40 -16.38 -8.15 -20.10
C SER A 40 -17.81 -8.53 -19.73
N THR A 41 -18.15 -9.83 -19.86
CA THR A 41 -19.39 -10.38 -19.30
C THR A 41 -19.46 -10.29 -17.77
N TYR A 42 -18.32 -10.06 -17.10
CA TYR A 42 -18.19 -9.92 -15.65
C TYR A 42 -18.08 -8.45 -15.19
N VAL A 43 -18.36 -7.46 -16.05
CA VAL A 43 -18.14 -6.03 -15.74
C VAL A 43 -18.70 -5.64 -14.38
N ALA A 44 -19.96 -5.93 -14.09
CA ALA A 44 -20.59 -5.55 -12.82
C ALA A 44 -19.94 -6.24 -11.61
N GLN A 45 -19.55 -7.50 -11.76
CA GLN A 45 -18.90 -8.27 -10.70
C GLN A 45 -17.48 -7.73 -10.40
N ILE A 46 -16.70 -7.45 -11.44
CA ILE A 46 -15.35 -6.88 -11.33
C ILE A 46 -15.42 -5.51 -10.67
N GLU A 47 -16.28 -4.62 -11.16
CA GLU A 47 -16.42 -3.27 -10.60
C GLU A 47 -16.86 -3.29 -9.13
N ASN A 48 -17.87 -4.09 -8.79
CA ASN A 48 -18.37 -4.19 -7.41
C ASN A 48 -17.36 -4.85 -6.49
N GLY A 49 -16.69 -5.91 -6.93
CA GLY A 49 -15.64 -6.60 -6.15
C GLY A 49 -14.46 -5.67 -5.88
N PHE A 50 -13.99 -4.93 -6.89
CA PHE A 50 -12.91 -3.96 -6.71
C PHE A 50 -13.29 -2.83 -5.73
N ARG A 51 -14.50 -2.27 -5.86
CA ARG A 51 -14.97 -1.22 -4.93
C ARG A 51 -15.13 -1.76 -3.50
N THR A 52 -15.52 -3.02 -3.34
CA THR A 52 -15.58 -3.69 -2.03
C THR A 52 -14.19 -3.81 -1.43
N ALA A 53 -13.20 -4.23 -2.21
CA ALA A 53 -11.81 -4.29 -1.78
C ALA A 53 -11.27 -2.91 -1.36
N ALA A 54 -11.46 -1.90 -2.21
CA ALA A 54 -11.02 -0.53 -1.96
C ALA A 54 -11.66 0.09 -0.71
N ALA A 55 -12.89 -0.28 -0.37
CA ALA A 55 -13.63 0.27 0.77
C ALA A 55 -12.93 -0.03 2.12
N VAL A 56 -12.19 -1.11 2.23
CA VAL A 56 -11.43 -1.46 3.44
C VAL A 56 -10.37 -0.40 3.71
N PHE A 57 -9.62 0.02 2.69
CA PHE A 57 -8.57 1.04 2.84
C PHE A 57 -9.14 2.44 3.01
N THR A 58 -10.13 2.81 2.20
CA THR A 58 -10.74 4.15 2.26
C THR A 58 -11.52 4.38 3.56
N GLY A 59 -12.01 3.31 4.20
CA GLY A 59 -12.68 3.37 5.50
C GLY A 59 -11.74 3.43 6.69
N ASN A 60 -10.46 3.06 6.52
CA ASN A 60 -9.52 2.91 7.63
C ASN A 60 -8.28 3.81 7.52
N ILE A 61 -8.10 4.57 6.45
CA ILE A 61 -6.97 5.47 6.24
C ILE A 61 -7.46 6.91 6.12
N THR A 62 -6.83 7.82 6.87
CA THR A 62 -7.27 9.22 6.99
C THR A 62 -6.47 10.22 6.16
N ASN A 63 -5.48 9.77 5.38
CA ASN A 63 -4.72 10.65 4.49
C ASN A 63 -5.64 11.29 3.44
N ASN A 64 -5.49 12.59 3.23
CA ASN A 64 -6.15 13.28 2.13
C ASN A 64 -5.40 13.01 0.83
N ALA A 65 -5.63 11.86 0.23
CA ALA A 65 -5.01 11.49 -1.04
C ALA A 65 -6.02 10.80 -1.96
N THR A 66 -5.94 11.08 -3.26
CA THR A 66 -6.69 10.39 -4.31
C THR A 66 -5.74 9.54 -5.12
N ILE A 67 -5.93 8.23 -5.05
CA ILE A 67 -5.13 7.23 -5.74
C ILE A 67 -5.90 6.77 -6.98
N ASN A 68 -5.35 7.04 -8.15
CA ASN A 68 -5.97 6.71 -9.44
C ASN A 68 -5.38 5.41 -9.98
N ILE A 69 -6.21 4.39 -10.15
CA ILE A 69 -5.79 3.04 -10.54
C ILE A 69 -6.50 2.63 -11.82
N ASN A 70 -5.76 2.32 -12.87
CA ASN A 70 -6.33 1.69 -14.05
C ASN A 70 -6.57 0.20 -13.75
N VAL A 71 -7.77 -0.28 -14.00
CA VAL A 71 -8.19 -1.66 -13.73
C VAL A 71 -8.49 -2.38 -15.03
N SER A 72 -7.86 -3.54 -15.25
CA SER A 72 -7.92 -4.33 -16.48
C SER A 72 -8.33 -5.78 -16.20
N TRP A 73 -8.87 -6.45 -17.23
CA TRP A 73 -9.26 -7.86 -17.19
C TRP A 73 -8.41 -8.69 -18.16
N GLY A 74 -7.56 -9.56 -17.63
CA GLY A 74 -6.60 -10.37 -18.37
C GLY A 74 -5.28 -9.69 -18.70
N TYR A 75 -5.11 -8.42 -18.32
CA TYR A 75 -3.92 -7.62 -18.60
C TYR A 75 -3.55 -6.76 -17.40
N VAL A 76 -2.28 -6.35 -17.28
CA VAL A 76 -1.79 -5.29 -16.39
C VAL A 76 -0.82 -4.40 -17.18
N ALA A 77 -1.02 -3.09 -17.17
CA ALA A 77 -0.18 -2.14 -17.94
C ALA A 77 0.05 -2.57 -19.41
N GLY A 78 -0.97 -3.16 -20.05
CA GLY A 78 -0.92 -3.65 -21.42
C GLY A 78 -0.23 -5.01 -21.61
N GLN A 79 0.28 -5.64 -20.55
CA GLN A 79 0.88 -6.98 -20.58
C GLN A 79 -0.14 -8.03 -20.19
N SER A 80 -0.19 -9.16 -20.93
CA SER A 80 -1.11 -10.27 -20.62
C SER A 80 -0.70 -10.99 -19.35
N LEU A 81 -1.65 -11.29 -18.48
CA LEU A 81 -1.45 -12.11 -17.29
C LEU A 81 -1.31 -13.62 -17.58
N GLY A 82 -1.50 -14.02 -18.85
CA GLY A 82 -1.47 -15.43 -19.22
C GLY A 82 -2.61 -16.24 -18.64
N THR A 83 -2.38 -17.54 -18.45
CA THR A 83 -3.40 -18.48 -17.97
C THR A 83 -3.30 -18.78 -16.46
N GLY A 84 -2.21 -18.40 -15.80
CA GLY A 84 -1.92 -18.79 -14.41
C GLY A 84 -2.05 -17.64 -13.39
N GLY A 85 -2.00 -16.37 -13.82
CA GLY A 85 -2.06 -15.24 -12.90
C GLY A 85 -3.46 -15.02 -12.32
N LEU A 86 -3.53 -14.79 -11.01
CA LEU A 86 -4.74 -14.33 -10.34
C LEU A 86 -4.86 -12.80 -10.47
N GLY A 87 -3.86 -12.09 -10.00
CA GLY A 87 -3.74 -10.65 -10.09
C GLY A 87 -2.34 -10.24 -10.50
N ALA A 88 -2.16 -8.98 -10.79
CA ALA A 88 -0.87 -8.29 -10.83
C ALA A 88 -1.08 -6.80 -10.76
N SER A 89 -0.13 -6.10 -10.16
CA SER A 89 -0.09 -4.65 -10.13
C SER A 89 1.15 -4.07 -10.82
N SER A 90 1.12 -2.78 -11.08
CA SER A 90 2.28 -2.01 -11.53
C SER A 90 2.12 -0.56 -11.05
N ALA A 91 2.92 -0.13 -10.11
CA ALA A 91 2.89 1.23 -9.59
C ALA A 91 3.75 2.20 -10.41
N TYR A 92 3.34 3.46 -10.50
CA TYR A 92 4.21 4.53 -10.95
C TYR A 92 5.16 4.95 -9.83
N LEU A 93 6.42 5.22 -10.19
CA LEU A 93 7.49 5.44 -9.23
C LEU A 93 8.27 6.72 -9.51
N TYR A 94 8.62 7.44 -8.47
CA TYR A 94 9.75 8.36 -8.47
C TYR A 94 11.03 7.57 -8.21
N THR A 95 12.01 7.61 -9.10
CA THR A 95 13.23 6.80 -9.02
C THR A 95 14.48 7.61 -8.72
N ASN A 96 15.59 6.94 -8.43
CA ASN A 96 16.90 7.55 -8.13
C ASN A 96 16.91 8.44 -6.87
N LEU A 97 16.01 8.20 -5.93
CA LEU A 97 15.93 8.98 -4.70
C LEU A 97 17.05 8.58 -3.73
N PRO A 98 17.69 9.57 -3.06
CA PRO A 98 18.65 9.27 -2.00
C PRO A 98 17.95 8.65 -0.78
N GLY A 99 18.59 7.67 -0.14
CA GLY A 99 18.08 7.06 1.09
C GLY A 99 17.81 8.08 2.20
N ALA A 100 18.66 9.11 2.33
CA ALA A 100 18.44 10.19 3.30
C ALA A 100 17.13 10.95 3.09
N SER A 101 16.66 11.09 1.85
CA SER A 101 15.36 11.70 1.56
C SER A 101 14.20 10.82 2.02
N ILE A 102 14.28 9.53 1.73
CA ILE A 102 13.28 8.54 2.20
C ILE A 102 13.21 8.55 3.73
N GLN A 103 14.35 8.45 4.40
CA GLN A 103 14.43 8.54 5.85
C GLN A 103 13.76 9.81 6.40
N TYR A 104 14.10 10.96 5.82
CA TYR A 104 13.54 12.24 6.26
C TYR A 104 12.01 12.26 6.13
N TRP A 105 11.47 11.83 5.00
CA TRP A 105 10.03 11.86 4.74
C TRP A 105 9.26 10.91 5.66
N LEU A 106 9.72 9.67 5.81
CA LEU A 106 9.08 8.71 6.72
C LEU A 106 9.19 9.14 8.18
N THR A 107 10.33 9.70 8.61
CA THR A 107 10.50 10.24 9.97
C THR A 107 9.58 11.43 10.22
N ALA A 108 9.40 12.31 9.22
CA ALA A 108 8.50 13.45 9.34
C ALA A 108 7.02 12.99 9.43
N ALA A 109 6.64 11.95 8.69
CA ALA A 109 5.31 11.34 8.78
C ALA A 109 5.08 10.73 10.18
N ALA A 110 6.04 9.96 10.68
CA ALA A 110 6.00 9.35 12.02
C ALA A 110 5.92 10.36 13.15
N ALA A 111 6.49 11.55 12.98
CA ALA A 111 6.41 12.65 13.95
C ALA A 111 5.07 13.42 13.91
N SER A 112 4.20 13.11 12.95
CA SER A 112 2.88 13.75 12.85
C SER A 112 2.02 13.44 14.07
N PRO A 113 1.20 14.40 14.58
CA PRO A 113 0.24 14.13 15.66
C PRO A 113 -0.79 13.03 15.36
N ARG A 114 -0.89 12.64 14.09
CA ARG A 114 -1.77 11.55 13.61
C ARG A 114 -1.05 10.21 13.46
N ALA A 115 0.27 10.21 13.63
CA ALA A 115 1.06 8.99 13.52
C ALA A 115 0.61 7.93 14.52
N SER A 116 0.57 6.70 14.07
CA SER A 116 0.29 5.57 14.94
C SER A 116 1.46 5.29 15.88
N LYS A 117 1.21 4.49 16.90
CA LYS A 117 2.25 4.05 17.82
C LYS A 117 3.33 3.20 17.12
N ALA A 118 2.96 2.54 16.01
CA ALA A 118 3.87 1.76 15.18
C ALA A 118 4.91 2.65 14.48
N GLU A 119 4.47 3.75 13.85
CA GLU A 119 5.36 4.70 13.19
C GLU A 119 6.38 5.33 14.15
N SER A 120 5.95 5.71 15.35
CA SER A 120 6.87 6.29 16.35
C SER A 120 7.96 5.31 16.81
N GLY A 121 7.69 4.00 16.77
CA GLY A 121 8.67 2.96 17.05
C GLY A 121 9.66 2.73 15.92
N SER A 122 9.21 2.85 14.67
CA SER A 122 10.02 2.54 13.48
C SER A 122 11.06 3.62 13.16
N SER A 123 10.82 4.89 13.48
CA SER A 123 11.71 6.00 13.11
C SER A 123 13.13 5.86 13.66
N LYS A 124 13.29 5.28 14.86
CA LYS A 124 14.60 5.05 15.47
C LYS A 124 15.46 4.07 14.69
N TYR A 125 14.86 2.99 14.19
CA TYR A 125 15.56 1.93 13.46
C TYR A 125 15.70 2.24 11.98
N LEU A 126 14.75 3.01 11.43
CA LEU A 126 14.82 3.52 10.08
C LEU A 126 16.10 4.34 9.85
N ALA A 127 16.46 5.20 10.80
CA ALA A 127 17.68 5.99 10.72
C ALA A 127 18.95 5.13 10.58
N ALA A 128 19.03 4.02 11.31
CA ALA A 128 20.17 3.10 11.25
C ALA A 128 20.19 2.32 9.93
N ALA A 129 19.05 1.84 9.46
CA ALA A 129 18.94 1.11 8.20
C ALA A 129 19.37 1.96 7.00
N VAL A 130 18.86 3.20 6.89
CA VAL A 130 19.21 4.09 5.78
C VAL A 130 20.69 4.47 5.78
N GLN A 131 21.31 4.65 6.93
CA GLN A 131 22.76 4.91 7.01
C GLN A 131 23.60 3.74 6.51
N ALA A 132 23.19 2.50 6.81
CA ALA A 132 23.87 1.30 6.32
C ALA A 132 23.74 1.13 4.80
N ASP A 133 22.70 1.71 4.20
CA ASP A 133 22.32 1.50 2.79
C ASP A 133 22.50 2.73 1.91
N SER A 134 23.42 3.61 2.25
CA SER A 134 23.72 4.82 1.47
C SER A 134 24.13 4.55 0.01
N ALA A 135 24.55 3.33 -0.31
CA ALA A 135 24.87 2.88 -1.66
C ALA A 135 23.63 2.62 -2.52
N TYR A 136 22.46 2.43 -1.91
CA TYR A 136 21.22 2.12 -2.64
C TYR A 136 20.51 3.39 -3.09
N LYS A 137 19.85 3.26 -4.24
CA LYS A 137 18.87 4.21 -4.73
C LYS A 137 17.47 3.69 -4.44
N PHE A 138 16.56 4.62 -4.16
CA PHE A 138 15.19 4.26 -3.83
C PHE A 138 14.23 4.65 -4.94
N ALA A 139 13.16 3.89 -5.04
CA ALA A 139 11.97 4.24 -5.76
C ALA A 139 10.81 4.39 -4.77
N LEU A 140 10.09 5.49 -4.93
CA LEU A 140 8.94 5.85 -4.11
C LEU A 140 7.68 5.76 -4.97
N PRO A 141 6.69 4.91 -4.64
CA PRO A 141 5.41 4.89 -5.31
C PRO A 141 4.73 6.26 -5.29
N THR A 142 4.08 6.64 -6.41
CA THR A 142 3.41 7.95 -6.50
C THR A 142 2.25 8.05 -5.53
N ALA A 143 1.55 6.93 -5.26
CA ALA A 143 0.51 6.85 -4.25
C ALA A 143 1.06 7.16 -2.84
N GLU A 144 2.19 6.55 -2.47
CA GLU A 144 2.88 6.80 -1.20
C GLU A 144 3.37 8.26 -1.12
N ALA A 145 3.92 8.81 -2.21
CA ALA A 145 4.32 10.23 -2.26
C ALA A 145 3.14 11.18 -2.03
N LYS A 146 1.93 10.84 -2.50
CA LYS A 146 0.70 11.58 -2.20
C LYS A 146 0.32 11.49 -0.73
N ALA A 147 0.40 10.29 -0.14
CA ALA A 147 0.10 10.06 1.28
C ALA A 147 1.07 10.83 2.19
N LEU A 148 2.35 10.88 1.83
CA LEU A 148 3.39 11.65 2.50
C LEU A 148 3.29 13.18 2.28
N GLY A 149 2.39 13.65 1.43
CA GLY A 149 2.24 15.08 1.12
C GLY A 149 3.39 15.69 0.31
N LEU A 150 4.17 14.87 -0.38
CA LEU A 150 5.33 15.31 -1.17
C LEU A 150 4.93 15.86 -2.55
N VAL A 151 3.75 15.50 -3.01
CA VAL A 151 3.16 15.93 -4.28
C VAL A 151 1.70 16.30 -4.09
N ASN A 152 1.06 16.88 -5.12
CA ASN A 152 -0.37 17.19 -5.04
C ASN A 152 -1.19 15.93 -4.74
N PRO A 153 -1.81 15.81 -3.55
CA PRO A 153 -2.48 14.58 -3.12
C PRO A 153 -3.74 14.26 -3.94
N VAL A 154 -4.34 15.26 -4.58
CA VAL A 154 -5.55 15.11 -5.43
C VAL A 154 -5.24 15.20 -6.92
N SER A 155 -3.98 14.97 -7.31
CA SER A 155 -3.60 14.89 -8.73
C SER A 155 -4.41 13.82 -9.45
N THR A 156 -4.84 14.12 -10.67
CA THR A 156 -5.55 13.19 -11.55
C THR A 156 -4.62 12.25 -12.33
N ALA A 157 -3.29 12.40 -12.16
CA ALA A 157 -2.32 11.48 -12.73
C ALA A 157 -2.54 10.05 -12.19
N LEU A 158 -2.32 9.08 -13.05
CA LEU A 158 -2.42 7.66 -12.70
C LEU A 158 -1.31 7.30 -11.72
N ASP A 159 -1.65 6.50 -10.71
CA ASP A 159 -0.71 6.00 -9.68
C ASP A 159 -0.30 4.55 -9.94
N GLY A 160 -1.13 3.78 -10.64
CA GLY A 160 -0.81 2.42 -10.97
C GLY A 160 -1.84 1.73 -11.84
N TYR A 161 -1.54 0.49 -12.13
CA TYR A 161 -2.38 -0.45 -12.86
C TYR A 161 -2.63 -1.68 -11.99
N ILE A 162 -3.83 -2.22 -12.06
CA ILE A 162 -4.18 -3.52 -11.49
C ILE A 162 -4.86 -4.35 -12.57
N GLY A 163 -4.43 -5.60 -12.72
CA GLY A 163 -5.01 -6.55 -13.64
C GLY A 163 -5.48 -7.82 -12.95
N PHE A 164 -6.55 -8.42 -13.45
CA PHE A 164 -7.06 -9.69 -12.94
C PHE A 164 -7.07 -10.76 -14.02
N GLY A 165 -6.72 -11.98 -13.66
CA GLY A 165 -6.61 -13.11 -14.59
C GLY A 165 -7.95 -13.56 -15.13
N LYS A 166 -8.21 -13.34 -16.43
CA LYS A 166 -9.50 -13.66 -17.06
C LYS A 166 -9.81 -15.15 -17.22
N TYR A 167 -8.84 -15.99 -16.99
CA TYR A 167 -8.99 -17.46 -17.09
C TYR A 167 -9.20 -18.13 -15.72
N GLN A 168 -9.20 -17.37 -14.63
CA GLN A 168 -9.36 -17.89 -13.29
C GLN A 168 -10.83 -17.93 -12.88
N PRO A 169 -11.27 -18.98 -12.18
CA PRO A 169 -12.61 -19.06 -11.64
C PRO A 169 -12.71 -18.25 -10.35
N TYR A 170 -13.32 -17.09 -10.39
CA TYR A 170 -13.49 -16.24 -9.19
C TYR A 170 -14.85 -16.40 -8.52
N THR A 171 -14.85 -16.28 -7.18
CA THR A 171 -15.99 -15.81 -6.41
C THR A 171 -15.83 -14.29 -6.20
N PHE A 172 -16.74 -13.50 -6.77
CA PHE A 172 -16.66 -12.04 -6.73
C PHE A 172 -17.30 -11.43 -5.48
N SER A 173 -18.09 -12.18 -4.74
CA SER A 173 -18.74 -11.72 -3.51
C SER A 173 -19.30 -12.88 -2.69
N GLY A 174 -19.43 -12.68 -1.37
CA GLY A 174 -19.94 -13.66 -0.44
C GLY A 174 -18.93 -14.77 -0.13
N ALA A 175 -19.38 -15.89 0.41
CA ALA A 175 -18.50 -17.00 0.78
C ALA A 175 -17.83 -17.61 -0.45
N VAL A 176 -16.52 -17.80 -0.38
CA VAL A 176 -15.70 -18.35 -1.47
C VAL A 176 -16.12 -19.80 -1.74
N LYS A 177 -16.39 -20.10 -2.99
CA LYS A 177 -16.85 -21.42 -3.42
C LYS A 177 -15.64 -22.34 -3.62
N ALA A 178 -15.81 -23.62 -3.35
CA ALA A 178 -14.78 -24.62 -3.63
C ALA A 178 -14.33 -24.56 -5.09
N GLY A 179 -13.02 -24.57 -5.33
CA GLY A 179 -12.43 -24.50 -6.66
C GLY A 179 -12.43 -23.11 -7.30
N THR A 180 -12.80 -22.05 -6.57
CA THR A 180 -12.72 -20.66 -7.04
C THR A 180 -11.82 -19.83 -6.13
N TYR A 181 -11.29 -18.72 -6.65
CA TYR A 181 -10.47 -17.78 -5.91
C TYR A 181 -11.28 -16.59 -5.40
N ASP A 182 -10.90 -16.02 -4.26
CA ASP A 182 -11.50 -14.81 -3.71
C ASP A 182 -11.06 -13.59 -4.51
N PHE A 183 -11.96 -13.06 -5.34
CA PHE A 183 -11.66 -11.87 -6.12
C PHE A 183 -11.37 -10.63 -5.24
N VAL A 184 -12.08 -10.50 -4.12
CA VAL A 184 -11.92 -9.35 -3.22
C VAL A 184 -10.56 -9.39 -2.54
N ALA A 185 -10.11 -10.56 -2.08
CA ALA A 185 -8.79 -10.74 -1.49
C ALA A 185 -7.68 -10.42 -2.51
N VAL A 186 -7.76 -10.96 -3.74
CA VAL A 186 -6.81 -10.61 -4.80
C VAL A 186 -6.80 -9.10 -5.08
N ALA A 187 -7.97 -8.46 -5.13
CA ALA A 187 -8.03 -7.01 -5.35
C ALA A 187 -7.44 -6.20 -4.19
N GLN A 188 -7.57 -6.65 -2.94
CA GLN A 188 -6.97 -6.04 -1.76
C GLN A 188 -5.44 -6.11 -1.82
N HIS A 189 -4.89 -7.28 -2.12
CA HIS A 189 -3.46 -7.50 -2.32
C HIS A 189 -2.88 -6.51 -3.36
N GLU A 190 -3.45 -6.47 -4.54
CA GLU A 190 -2.97 -5.60 -5.62
C GLU A 190 -3.12 -4.10 -5.30
N ILE A 191 -4.15 -3.72 -4.55
CA ILE A 191 -4.33 -2.34 -4.08
C ILE A 191 -3.19 -1.95 -3.14
N GLU A 192 -2.81 -2.81 -2.18
CA GLU A 192 -1.71 -2.53 -1.26
C GLU A 192 -0.38 -2.36 -1.97
N GLU A 193 -0.13 -3.14 -3.01
CA GLU A 193 1.07 -2.96 -3.84
C GLU A 193 1.09 -1.58 -4.50
N VAL A 194 -0.02 -1.12 -5.08
CA VAL A 194 -0.10 0.25 -5.63
C VAL A 194 0.06 1.30 -4.54
N LEU A 195 -0.43 1.06 -3.32
CA LEU A 195 -0.25 1.96 -2.18
C LEU A 195 1.21 2.02 -1.70
N GLY A 196 2.04 1.03 -1.97
CA GLY A 196 3.48 1.07 -1.66
C GLY A 196 4.08 -0.20 -1.06
N ARG A 197 3.28 -1.24 -0.81
CA ARG A 197 3.73 -2.53 -0.28
C ARG A 197 4.42 -3.35 -1.38
N ILE A 198 5.46 -2.82 -1.97
CA ILE A 198 6.25 -3.47 -3.03
C ILE A 198 7.72 -3.54 -2.66
N SER A 199 8.43 -4.56 -3.10
CA SER A 199 9.86 -4.72 -2.89
C SER A 199 10.65 -4.41 -4.17
N GLY A 200 11.72 -3.64 -4.03
CA GLY A 200 12.72 -3.43 -5.10
C GLY A 200 13.78 -4.54 -5.14
N ILE A 201 13.76 -5.46 -4.20
CA ILE A 201 14.76 -6.53 -4.09
C ILE A 201 14.56 -7.55 -5.21
N SER A 202 15.55 -7.67 -6.08
CA SER A 202 15.54 -8.66 -7.16
C SER A 202 16.90 -9.31 -7.34
N SER A 203 16.93 -10.46 -8.01
CA SER A 203 18.18 -11.11 -8.41
C SER A 203 18.93 -10.35 -9.50
N ALA A 204 18.22 -9.53 -10.27
CA ALA A 204 18.76 -8.81 -11.43
C ALA A 204 19.31 -7.42 -11.09
N ASN A 205 18.75 -6.76 -10.09
CA ASN A 205 19.15 -5.39 -9.70
C ASN A 205 19.11 -5.20 -8.18
N PRO A 206 20.16 -5.60 -7.46
CA PRO A 206 20.19 -5.50 -5.99
C PRO A 206 20.41 -4.07 -5.47
N SER A 207 20.62 -3.08 -6.32
CA SER A 207 20.91 -1.69 -5.93
C SER A 207 19.66 -0.78 -5.91
N PHE A 208 18.49 -1.33 -6.12
CA PHE A 208 17.23 -0.61 -6.15
C PHE A 208 16.34 -1.08 -4.99
N LEU A 209 15.85 -0.16 -4.18
CA LEU A 209 14.99 -0.44 -3.02
C LEU A 209 13.73 0.41 -3.07
N THR A 210 12.70 -0.02 -2.34
CA THR A 210 11.53 0.79 -2.00
C THR A 210 11.55 1.12 -0.51
N PRO A 211 10.72 2.04 -0.01
CA PRO A 211 10.61 2.29 1.43
C PRO A 211 10.25 1.04 2.23
N PHE A 212 9.45 0.14 1.68
CA PHE A 212 9.06 -1.11 2.35
C PHE A 212 10.26 -2.02 2.64
N ASP A 213 11.29 -2.04 1.78
CA ASP A 213 12.49 -2.85 1.98
C ASP A 213 13.31 -2.46 3.22
N LEU A 214 13.10 -1.26 3.78
CA LEU A 214 13.78 -0.81 5.01
C LEU A 214 13.34 -1.57 6.26
N PHE A 215 12.21 -2.25 6.20
CA PHE A 215 11.63 -2.98 7.33
C PHE A 215 11.90 -4.49 7.29
N ARG A 216 12.92 -4.90 6.53
CA ARG A 216 13.30 -6.31 6.33
C ARG A 216 14.49 -6.70 7.20
N TYR A 217 14.32 -7.74 8.05
CA TYR A 217 15.32 -8.18 9.01
C TYR A 217 15.55 -9.68 8.96
N THR A 218 16.77 -10.12 9.32
CA THR A 218 17.15 -11.53 9.53
C THR A 218 17.29 -11.88 11.01
N ALA A 219 17.61 -10.89 11.84
CA ALA A 219 17.71 -10.99 13.30
C ALA A 219 17.51 -9.60 13.92
N PRO A 220 17.29 -9.49 15.25
CA PRO A 220 17.25 -8.21 15.94
C PRO A 220 18.51 -7.37 15.64
N GLY A 221 18.28 -6.15 15.14
CA GLY A 221 19.33 -5.21 14.73
C GLY A 221 20.03 -5.55 13.40
N VAL A 222 19.64 -6.61 12.70
CA VAL A 222 20.28 -7.05 11.45
C VAL A 222 19.29 -6.93 10.29
N SER A 223 19.31 -5.79 9.61
CA SER A 223 18.57 -5.58 8.37
C SER A 223 19.20 -6.34 7.19
N THR A 224 18.42 -6.59 6.15
CA THR A 224 18.91 -7.24 4.92
C THR A 224 18.20 -6.77 3.69
N HIS A 225 18.94 -6.65 2.57
CA HIS A 225 18.39 -6.43 1.22
C HIS A 225 18.81 -7.57 0.28
N SER A 226 19.20 -8.71 0.85
CA SER A 226 19.58 -9.89 0.07
C SER A 226 18.36 -10.59 -0.49
N TYR A 227 18.36 -10.80 -1.82
CA TYR A 227 17.32 -11.56 -2.53
C TYR A 227 17.11 -12.98 -1.99
N SER A 228 18.17 -13.62 -1.50
CA SER A 228 18.17 -15.01 -1.04
C SER A 228 18.05 -15.17 0.47
N ALA A 229 18.14 -14.09 1.25
CA ALA A 229 18.08 -14.19 2.70
C ALA A 229 16.67 -14.52 3.19
N LEU A 230 16.56 -15.43 4.14
CA LEU A 230 15.33 -15.62 4.91
C LEU A 230 15.13 -14.40 5.81
N SER A 231 14.03 -13.70 5.61
CA SER A 231 13.79 -12.42 6.27
C SER A 231 12.35 -12.27 6.73
N TYR A 232 12.13 -11.34 7.63
CA TYR A 232 10.82 -11.01 8.18
C TYR A 232 10.60 -9.50 8.26
N PHE A 233 9.34 -9.11 8.21
CA PHE A 233 8.90 -7.74 8.43
C PHE A 233 8.95 -7.39 9.92
N SER A 234 9.49 -6.22 10.25
CA SER A 234 9.59 -5.71 11.60
C SER A 234 9.67 -4.19 11.61
N ILE A 235 8.99 -3.55 12.56
CA ILE A 235 8.96 -2.10 12.73
C ILE A 235 9.77 -1.61 13.94
N ASP A 236 10.38 -2.53 14.68
CA ASP A 236 11.14 -2.27 15.91
C ASP A 236 12.60 -2.74 15.81
N GLY A 237 13.18 -2.68 14.60
CA GLY A 237 14.56 -3.05 14.35
C GLY A 237 14.83 -4.55 14.37
N GLY A 238 13.83 -5.36 14.04
CA GLY A 238 13.94 -6.80 14.00
C GLY A 238 13.69 -7.48 15.36
N ALA A 239 13.32 -6.74 16.40
CA ALA A 239 13.03 -7.34 17.71
C ALA A 239 11.75 -8.18 17.69
N THR A 240 10.72 -7.70 17.01
CA THR A 240 9.46 -8.43 16.80
C THR A 240 9.33 -8.85 15.35
N LYS A 241 9.04 -10.13 15.12
CA LYS A 241 8.70 -10.67 13.79
C LYS A 241 7.20 -10.52 13.60
N LEU A 242 6.78 -9.64 12.71
CA LEU A 242 5.36 -9.43 12.38
C LEU A 242 4.91 -10.42 11.30
N ALA A 243 5.64 -10.50 10.19
CA ALA A 243 5.35 -11.44 9.12
C ALA A 243 6.65 -11.96 8.49
N ILE A 244 6.62 -13.11 7.85
CA ILE A 244 7.79 -13.71 7.17
C ILE A 244 7.68 -13.41 5.69
N PHE A 245 8.68 -12.76 5.11
CA PHE A 245 8.70 -12.50 3.68
C PHE A 245 8.81 -13.78 2.85
N ASN A 246 8.17 -13.76 1.69
CA ASN A 246 8.33 -14.80 0.70
C ASN A 246 9.78 -14.85 0.22
N ASN A 247 10.35 -16.04 0.16
CA ASN A 247 11.75 -16.28 -0.14
C ASN A 247 11.94 -17.23 -1.32
N ALA A 248 13.08 -17.14 -2.02
CA ALA A 248 13.47 -18.20 -2.93
C ALA A 248 13.61 -19.53 -2.15
N PRO A 249 13.25 -20.69 -2.72
CA PRO A 249 12.99 -20.96 -4.14
C PRO A 249 11.51 -20.99 -4.54
N TYR A 250 10.58 -20.52 -3.71
CA TYR A 250 9.15 -20.74 -3.90
C TYR A 250 8.51 -19.94 -5.06
N GLY A 251 9.24 -19.00 -5.69
CA GLY A 251 8.65 -18.06 -6.66
C GLY A 251 7.87 -16.95 -5.98
N GLY A 252 7.05 -16.20 -6.72
CA GLY A 252 6.27 -15.07 -6.22
C GLY A 252 7.09 -13.82 -5.91
N ASP A 253 6.42 -12.77 -5.48
CA ASP A 253 7.03 -11.49 -5.14
C ASP A 253 7.84 -11.55 -3.84
N ARG A 254 8.85 -10.67 -3.73
CA ARG A 254 9.67 -10.52 -2.52
C ARG A 254 9.07 -9.54 -1.52
N GLY A 255 8.09 -8.77 -1.94
CA GLY A 255 7.27 -7.92 -1.08
C GLY A 255 6.24 -8.69 -0.30
N ASP A 256 5.84 -9.88 -0.81
CA ASP A 256 4.79 -10.68 -0.22
C ASP A 256 5.26 -11.51 0.96
N PHE A 257 4.30 -12.08 1.67
CA PHE A 257 4.56 -12.94 2.81
C PHE A 257 4.43 -14.42 2.47
N ASN A 258 5.21 -15.22 3.18
CA ASN A 258 5.09 -16.66 3.23
C ASN A 258 4.44 -17.02 4.57
N GLY A 259 3.16 -16.73 4.70
CA GLY A 259 2.41 -16.82 5.95
C GLY A 259 1.55 -18.07 6.04
N ALA A 260 1.27 -18.49 7.27
CA ALA A 260 0.27 -19.50 7.58
C ALA A 260 -1.11 -18.89 7.83
N ALA A 261 -1.20 -17.58 7.94
CA ALA A 261 -2.45 -16.85 8.15
C ALA A 261 -3.21 -16.67 6.85
N ALA A 262 -4.51 -16.51 6.95
CA ALA A 262 -5.36 -16.07 5.86
C ALA A 262 -5.22 -14.54 5.67
N ASP A 263 -4.07 -14.14 5.16
CA ASP A 263 -3.59 -12.77 5.00
C ASP A 263 -3.55 -12.43 3.51
N VAL A 264 -4.09 -11.27 3.13
CA VAL A 264 -4.10 -10.84 1.73
C VAL A 264 -2.70 -10.62 1.17
N ASP A 265 -1.72 -10.34 2.02
CA ASP A 265 -0.32 -10.13 1.65
C ASP A 265 0.46 -11.43 1.41
N ASN A 266 -0.18 -12.59 1.52
CA ASN A 266 0.47 -13.85 1.14
C ASN A 266 0.75 -13.89 -0.36
N ALA A 267 1.94 -14.38 -0.71
CA ALA A 267 2.38 -14.56 -2.10
C ALA A 267 1.48 -15.52 -2.91
N PHE A 268 0.60 -16.24 -2.25
CA PHE A 268 -0.21 -17.30 -2.87
C PHE A 268 -1.56 -17.46 -2.18
N LEU A 269 -2.61 -17.43 -2.96
CA LEU A 269 -3.98 -17.70 -2.53
C LEU A 269 -4.43 -19.08 -3.02
N SER A 270 -5.02 -19.88 -2.13
CA SER A 270 -5.57 -21.20 -2.48
C SER A 270 -7.05 -21.11 -2.88
N ALA A 271 -7.44 -21.92 -3.86
CA ALA A 271 -8.83 -22.01 -4.26
C ALA A 271 -9.73 -22.50 -3.11
N GLY A 272 -10.87 -21.88 -2.93
CA GLY A 272 -11.82 -22.17 -1.85
C GLY A 272 -11.48 -21.53 -0.51
N GLN A 273 -10.43 -20.71 -0.45
CA GLN A 273 -10.03 -19.97 0.75
C GLN A 273 -10.27 -18.46 0.58
N THR A 274 -10.44 -17.79 1.72
CA THR A 274 -10.53 -16.33 1.83
C THR A 274 -9.32 -15.86 2.60
N ASP A 275 -8.57 -14.90 2.04
CA ASP A 275 -7.59 -14.12 2.77
C ASP A 275 -8.20 -12.76 3.14
N ASN A 276 -7.69 -12.13 4.18
CA ASN A 276 -8.25 -10.91 4.75
C ASN A 276 -7.15 -9.88 4.97
N VAL A 277 -7.52 -8.59 4.88
CA VAL A 277 -6.68 -7.50 5.38
C VAL A 277 -6.61 -7.62 6.90
N LEU A 278 -5.41 -7.72 7.45
CA LEU A 278 -5.13 -7.90 8.86
C LEU A 278 -4.54 -6.63 9.50
N GLN A 279 -4.15 -6.73 10.77
CA GLN A 279 -3.57 -5.59 11.50
C GLN A 279 -2.17 -5.24 11.00
N ASP A 280 -1.39 -6.19 10.54
CA ASP A 280 -0.06 -5.98 9.99
C ASP A 280 -0.08 -5.22 8.65
N ASP A 281 -1.10 -5.41 7.81
CA ASP A 281 -1.28 -4.65 6.57
C ASP A 281 -1.43 -3.15 6.87
N PHE A 282 -2.27 -2.79 7.84
CA PHE A 282 -2.35 -1.39 8.30
C PHE A 282 -1.08 -0.92 8.99
N THR A 283 -0.34 -1.80 9.66
CA THR A 283 0.98 -1.48 10.23
C THR A 283 2.00 -1.21 9.13
N ILE A 284 1.96 -1.97 8.04
CA ILE A 284 2.80 -1.71 6.86
C ILE A 284 2.45 -0.35 6.26
N LEU A 285 1.18 -0.09 6.00
CA LEU A 285 0.75 1.18 5.44
C LEU A 285 1.11 2.38 6.36
N ASP A 286 1.00 2.22 7.69
CA ASP A 286 1.42 3.25 8.65
C ASP A 286 2.90 3.58 8.52
N VAL A 287 3.79 2.59 8.47
CA VAL A 287 5.24 2.86 8.35
C VAL A 287 5.64 3.39 6.97
N LEU A 288 4.79 3.23 5.96
CA LEU A 288 4.92 3.84 4.64
C LEU A 288 4.33 5.26 4.58
N GLY A 289 3.79 5.79 5.70
CA GLY A 289 3.32 7.18 5.81
C GLY A 289 1.82 7.36 5.56
N TYR A 290 1.06 6.29 5.48
CA TYR A 290 -0.39 6.35 5.60
C TYR A 290 -0.78 6.44 7.07
N THR A 291 -1.90 7.02 7.38
CA THR A 291 -2.39 7.15 8.76
C THR A 291 -3.64 6.31 8.93
N ALA A 292 -3.49 5.11 9.47
CA ALA A 292 -4.61 4.26 9.80
C ALA A 292 -5.37 4.78 11.03
N ILE A 293 -6.69 4.59 11.06
CA ILE A 293 -7.47 4.90 12.27
C ILE A 293 -7.11 3.92 13.39
N PRO A 294 -7.12 4.35 14.66
CA PRO A 294 -6.90 3.44 15.77
C PRO A 294 -7.92 2.30 15.77
N GLY A 295 -7.44 1.07 15.79
CA GLY A 295 -8.29 -0.13 15.72
C GLY A 295 -8.75 -0.48 14.30
N ALA A 296 -8.14 0.09 13.27
CA ALA A 296 -8.28 -0.39 11.91
C ALA A 296 -8.00 -1.89 11.90
N ASN A 297 -8.94 -2.66 11.45
CA ASN A 297 -9.00 -4.11 11.50
C ASN A 297 -8.51 -4.74 12.82
N THR A 298 -9.43 -5.07 13.71
CA THR A 298 -9.13 -5.64 15.04
C THR A 298 -8.77 -7.14 15.03
N GLN A 299 -8.60 -7.75 13.85
CA GLN A 299 -8.15 -9.15 13.79
C GLN A 299 -6.70 -9.22 14.31
N PRO A 300 -6.40 -10.09 15.27
CA PRO A 300 -5.04 -10.19 15.78
C PRO A 300 -4.11 -10.67 14.66
N THR A 301 -2.99 -9.97 14.49
CA THR A 301 -1.88 -10.48 13.68
C THR A 301 -1.51 -11.88 14.18
N PRO A 302 -1.54 -12.89 13.33
CA PRO A 302 -1.18 -14.24 13.76
C PRO A 302 0.27 -14.24 14.21
N THR A 303 0.49 -14.57 15.46
CA THR A 303 1.84 -14.80 15.98
C THR A 303 2.47 -15.94 15.18
N SER A 304 3.58 -15.69 14.54
CA SER A 304 4.30 -16.57 13.61
C SER A 304 4.89 -17.82 14.28
N THR A 305 4.03 -18.68 14.85
CA THR A 305 4.47 -19.88 15.54
C THR A 305 4.20 -21.15 14.73
N GLN A 306 3.60 -21.03 13.56
CA GLN A 306 3.36 -22.20 12.70
C GLN A 306 3.81 -21.91 11.27
N LEU A 307 5.03 -22.31 10.97
CA LEU A 307 5.47 -22.59 9.61
C LEU A 307 4.71 -23.84 9.12
N ILE A 308 3.52 -23.65 8.60
CA ILE A 308 2.90 -24.68 7.78
C ILE A 308 3.20 -24.27 6.34
N VAL A 309 4.09 -25.02 5.73
CA VAL A 309 4.33 -24.93 4.28
C VAL A 309 3.06 -25.44 3.60
N ALA A 310 2.10 -24.56 3.34
CA ALA A 310 1.03 -24.86 2.43
C ALA A 310 1.63 -24.92 1.02
N HIS A 311 1.58 -26.06 0.40
CA HIS A 311 2.08 -26.26 -0.95
C HIS A 311 1.09 -25.62 -1.93
N LEU A 312 1.58 -24.83 -2.78
CA LEU A 312 0.95 -23.83 -3.61
C LEU A 312 0.77 -24.30 -5.02
N ASP A 313 -0.38 -24.03 -5.58
CA ASP A 313 -0.70 -24.50 -6.91
C ASP A 313 -0.62 -23.45 -8.02
N VAL A 314 -0.52 -22.15 -7.71
CA VAL A 314 -0.39 -21.10 -8.75
C VAL A 314 0.50 -19.98 -8.27
N PRO A 315 1.76 -19.85 -8.76
CA PRO A 315 2.55 -18.67 -8.52
C PRO A 315 1.97 -17.49 -9.29
N GLU A 316 1.96 -16.33 -8.66
CA GLU A 316 1.76 -15.08 -9.39
C GLU A 316 2.78 -14.99 -10.54
N PRO A 317 2.43 -14.44 -11.71
CA PRO A 317 3.43 -14.12 -12.70
C PRO A 317 4.39 -13.14 -12.03
N GLY A 318 5.62 -13.61 -11.77
CA GLY A 318 6.62 -12.86 -11.02
C GLY A 318 6.60 -11.41 -11.46
N SER A 319 6.63 -10.51 -10.49
CA SER A 319 6.50 -9.06 -10.67
C SER A 319 7.12 -8.63 -11.98
N LEU A 320 6.30 -8.13 -12.91
CA LEU A 320 6.80 -7.62 -14.18
C LEU A 320 7.93 -6.66 -13.84
N PRO A 321 9.12 -6.77 -14.46
CA PRO A 321 10.25 -5.97 -14.02
C PRO A 321 9.82 -4.52 -13.95
N LEU A 322 9.96 -3.93 -12.79
CA LEU A 322 9.59 -2.57 -12.39
C LEU A 322 10.33 -1.48 -13.21
N VAL A 323 10.70 -1.82 -14.44
CA VAL A 323 11.65 -1.09 -15.26
C VAL A 323 10.98 -0.70 -16.53
N ALA A 324 10.27 0.28 -16.70
CA ALA A 324 10.26 0.98 -18.00
C ALA A 324 9.35 2.18 -18.22
N VAL A 325 8.63 2.69 -17.22
CA VAL A 325 7.76 3.85 -17.50
C VAL A 325 8.27 5.17 -16.89
N GLY A 326 9.27 5.11 -16.02
CA GLY A 326 9.83 6.30 -15.36
C GLY A 326 10.70 7.23 -16.22
N LEU A 327 11.15 6.81 -17.39
CA LEU A 327 12.10 7.63 -18.20
C LEU A 327 11.44 8.58 -19.20
N ALA A 328 10.20 8.42 -19.56
CA ALA A 328 9.55 9.26 -20.57
C ALA A 328 9.01 10.60 -20.04
N GLY A 329 8.75 10.71 -18.75
CA GLY A 329 8.18 11.93 -18.15
C GLY A 329 9.18 13.04 -17.83
N LEU A 330 10.43 12.72 -17.58
CA LEU A 330 11.44 13.70 -17.15
C LEU A 330 12.18 14.41 -18.30
N THR A 331 12.13 13.88 -19.52
CA THR A 331 12.77 14.52 -20.68
C THR A 331 11.96 15.64 -21.31
N LEU A 332 10.67 15.74 -21.04
CA LEU A 332 9.79 16.79 -21.58
C LEU A 332 9.85 18.10 -20.76
N LEU A 333 10.21 18.06 -19.49
CA LEU A 333 10.34 19.25 -18.65
C LEU A 333 11.70 19.95 -18.80
N ALA A 334 12.74 19.25 -19.21
CA ALA A 334 14.07 19.82 -19.42
C ALA A 334 14.21 20.59 -20.75
N ARG A 335 13.34 20.38 -21.72
CA ARG A 335 13.40 21.06 -23.05
C ARG A 335 12.67 22.40 -23.10
N ARG A 336 11.86 22.76 -22.11
CA ARG A 336 11.12 24.05 -22.07
C ARG A 336 11.87 25.23 -21.44
N LYS A 337 13.09 25.03 -20.93
CA LYS A 337 13.90 26.12 -20.31
C LYS A 337 15.09 26.58 -21.17
N ARG A 338 15.17 26.25 -22.45
CA ARG A 338 16.23 26.71 -23.36
C ARG A 338 15.72 27.40 -24.63
N ALA A 339 14.58 28.07 -24.56
CA ALA A 339 14.12 28.96 -25.64
C ALA A 339 13.45 30.19 -25.00
N SER A 340 14.27 31.08 -24.52
CA SER A 340 14.02 32.53 -24.41
C SER A 340 15.34 33.23 -24.07
#